data_f361f3c59d0c79a4fe035a0e6ef2dec0
#
_entry.id   f361f3c59d0c79a4fe035a0e6ef2dec0
#
_cell.length_a   1.000
_cell.length_b   1.000
_cell.length_c   1.000
_cell.angle_alpha   90.00
_cell.angle_beta   90.00
_cell.angle_gamma   90.00
#
_symmetry.space_group_name_H-M   'P 1'
#
loop_
_entity.id
_entity.type
_entity.pdbx_description
1 polymer ?
#
loop_
_entity_poly.entity_id
_entity_poly.type
_entity_poly.pdbx_seq_one_letter_code
_entity_poly.pdbx_strand_id
1 'polypeptide(L)'
;VFSIVTSTLRLAASRWPVLLALYLAGWLARYLVIEVAAFVGTTDALAAFLIMPIAILARLASFIGMFLVLRPGMPAFADLATTGEDSIDRTQDAPAAAKGPGLQELFLASILPFFAFYAAWQFLREDTLQYAAAALEKIDPFADTDNSAGVLNLELTWMSAAAIVVAFTGRYLLRRYSHKLPRWSALLTVYLEAVWVYLTVFLISTYFAELNSWVANRTVMHAVADLRTTLGDFFAPIGVAWDGIAWAIGEAGALVLLPVAWLALAGIVYGRALTAGPLILRVPSSRYVDRVRTRYALVPKAVSRRFKDVGTGYVSRWKPLANALTLVWRAGVVPMGIFVLAYTVIEAAGSWLGFGAIRLIGAHDLESWWMNVDGALIFGIDVLLEPLRICLIAAGYDYCLRRLSERRDAAALAEPSPDPTPAHA
;
A
#
# COMPACT_ATOMS: atom_id res chain seq x y z
N VAL A 1 24.98 -4.92 -2.55
CA VAL A 1 24.09 -5.92 -3.21
C VAL A 1 23.93 -7.13 -2.31
N PHE A 2 25.02 -7.79 -1.93
CA PHE A 2 24.98 -9.03 -1.14
C PHE A 2 24.27 -8.86 0.22
N SER A 3 24.35 -7.70 0.88
CA SER A 3 23.77 -7.53 2.21
C SER A 3 22.22 -7.54 2.23
N ILE A 4 21.52 -7.01 1.22
CA ILE A 4 20.06 -7.06 1.14
C ILE A 4 19.62 -8.49 0.87
N VAL A 5 20.23 -9.16 -0.10
CA VAL A 5 19.88 -10.54 -0.48
C VAL A 5 20.15 -11.51 0.68
N THR A 6 21.32 -11.42 1.31
CA THR A 6 21.65 -12.28 2.48
C THR A 6 20.72 -12.01 3.67
N SER A 7 20.35 -10.75 3.93
CA SER A 7 19.38 -10.42 4.97
C SER A 7 17.99 -10.97 4.65
N THR A 8 17.55 -10.87 3.40
CA THR A 8 16.28 -11.45 2.92
C THR A 8 16.23 -12.96 3.15
N LEU A 9 17.26 -13.67 2.69
CA LEU A 9 17.33 -15.13 2.84
C LEU A 9 17.40 -15.55 4.32
N ARG A 10 18.15 -14.81 5.14
CA ARG A 10 18.22 -15.06 6.58
C ARG A 10 16.87 -14.87 7.27
N LEU A 11 16.17 -13.79 6.94
CA LEU A 11 14.83 -13.51 7.48
C LEU A 11 13.83 -14.59 7.03
N ALA A 12 13.86 -14.96 5.76
CA ALA A 12 13.02 -16.02 5.22
C ALA A 12 13.32 -17.35 5.92
N ALA A 13 14.57 -17.79 5.99
CA ALA A 13 14.95 -19.06 6.61
C ALA A 13 14.63 -19.14 8.10
N SER A 14 14.73 -18.02 8.83
CA SER A 14 14.50 -18.00 10.28
C SER A 14 13.01 -17.99 10.66
N ARG A 15 12.11 -17.49 9.80
CA ARG A 15 10.70 -17.23 10.12
C ARG A 15 9.72 -17.82 9.12
N TRP A 16 10.18 -18.62 8.14
CA TRP A 16 9.36 -19.14 7.06
C TRP A 16 8.05 -19.84 7.49
N PRO A 17 8.01 -20.67 8.60
CA PRO A 17 6.76 -21.35 8.93
C PRO A 17 5.66 -20.38 9.39
N VAL A 18 6.06 -19.35 10.16
CA VAL A 18 5.12 -18.35 10.66
C VAL A 18 4.65 -17.43 9.54
N LEU A 19 5.55 -17.03 8.63
CA LEU A 19 5.20 -16.23 7.46
C LEU A 19 4.24 -16.99 6.55
N LEU A 20 4.52 -18.25 6.30
CA LEU A 20 3.66 -19.13 5.51
C LEU A 20 2.27 -19.30 6.16
N ALA A 21 2.23 -19.54 7.47
CA ALA A 21 0.97 -19.68 8.19
C ALA A 21 0.13 -18.39 8.13
N LEU A 22 0.76 -17.21 8.28
CA LEU A 22 0.07 -15.92 8.18
C LEU A 22 -0.42 -15.65 6.75
N TYR A 23 0.38 -15.98 5.74
CA TYR A 23 -0.02 -15.84 4.35
C TYR A 23 -1.22 -16.73 4.03
N LEU A 24 -1.15 -18.02 4.37
CA LEU A 24 -2.23 -18.99 4.15
C LEU A 24 -3.51 -18.62 4.91
N ALA A 25 -3.38 -18.16 6.15
CA ALA A 25 -4.52 -17.69 6.95
C ALA A 25 -5.19 -16.47 6.30
N GLY A 26 -4.40 -15.51 5.83
CA GLY A 26 -4.92 -14.32 5.13
C GLY A 26 -5.56 -14.66 3.80
N TRP A 27 -4.95 -15.56 3.04
CA TRP A 27 -5.49 -16.05 1.77
C TRP A 27 -6.81 -16.81 1.97
N LEU A 28 -6.86 -17.74 2.94
CA LEU A 28 -8.07 -18.49 3.26
C LEU A 28 -9.20 -17.57 3.73
N ALA A 29 -8.89 -16.61 4.62
CA ALA A 29 -9.88 -15.65 5.08
C ALA A 29 -10.43 -14.81 3.93
N ARG A 30 -9.57 -14.32 3.03
CA ARG A 30 -9.96 -13.59 1.82
C ARG A 30 -10.85 -14.43 0.93
N TYR A 31 -10.45 -15.67 0.64
CA TYR A 31 -11.21 -16.60 -0.19
C TYR A 31 -12.62 -16.85 0.37
N LEU A 32 -12.72 -17.17 1.65
CA LEU A 32 -14.02 -17.41 2.31
C LEU A 32 -14.92 -16.18 2.27
N VAL A 33 -14.36 -14.99 2.45
CA VAL A 33 -15.14 -13.74 2.38
C VAL A 33 -15.63 -13.47 0.96
N ILE A 34 -14.82 -13.71 -0.07
CA ILE A 34 -15.22 -13.58 -1.47
C ILE A 34 -16.34 -14.59 -1.80
N GLU A 35 -16.26 -15.81 -1.32
CA GLU A 35 -17.31 -16.83 -1.49
C GLU A 35 -18.64 -16.40 -0.85
N VAL A 36 -18.58 -15.85 0.37
CA VAL A 36 -19.77 -15.32 1.05
C VAL A 36 -20.31 -14.09 0.31
N ALA A 37 -19.46 -13.21 -0.16
CA ALA A 37 -19.87 -12.05 -0.96
C ALA A 37 -20.52 -12.50 -2.28
N ALA A 38 -19.96 -13.51 -2.95
CA ALA A 38 -20.52 -14.09 -4.16
C ALA A 38 -21.91 -14.70 -3.93
N PHE A 39 -22.09 -15.43 -2.83
CA PHE A 39 -23.39 -15.99 -2.46
C PHE A 39 -24.43 -14.88 -2.19
N VAL A 40 -24.07 -13.85 -1.43
CA VAL A 40 -24.96 -12.70 -1.15
C VAL A 40 -25.22 -11.90 -2.42
N GLY A 41 -24.23 -11.78 -3.29
CA GLY A 41 -24.30 -11.02 -4.53
C GLY A 41 -25.33 -11.53 -5.53
N THR A 42 -25.70 -12.81 -5.47
CA THR A 42 -26.79 -13.37 -6.29
C THR A 42 -28.15 -12.76 -5.98
N THR A 43 -28.30 -12.18 -4.78
CA THR A 43 -29.55 -11.54 -4.33
C THR A 43 -29.45 -10.04 -4.23
N ASP A 44 -28.32 -9.49 -3.75
CA ASP A 44 -28.10 -8.07 -3.56
C ASP A 44 -26.62 -7.70 -3.79
N ALA A 45 -26.35 -7.01 -4.89
CA ALA A 45 -25.01 -6.56 -5.25
C ALA A 45 -24.42 -5.58 -4.23
N LEU A 46 -25.22 -4.64 -3.68
CA LEU A 46 -24.72 -3.68 -2.71
C LEU A 46 -24.26 -4.36 -1.42
N ALA A 47 -25.03 -5.36 -0.94
CA ALA A 47 -24.66 -6.15 0.23
C ALA A 47 -23.33 -6.90 -0.01
N ALA A 48 -23.15 -7.49 -1.20
CA ALA A 48 -21.89 -8.12 -1.57
C ALA A 48 -20.72 -7.14 -1.57
N PHE A 49 -20.89 -5.95 -2.16
CA PHE A 49 -19.87 -4.90 -2.17
C PHE A 49 -19.59 -4.31 -0.77
N LEU A 50 -20.49 -4.43 0.18
CA LEU A 50 -20.23 -4.11 1.58
C LEU A 50 -19.40 -5.21 2.28
N ILE A 51 -19.50 -6.46 1.84
CA ILE A 51 -18.70 -7.58 2.38
C ILE A 51 -17.26 -7.55 1.84
N MET A 52 -17.03 -7.20 0.58
CA MET A 52 -15.73 -7.21 -0.08
C MET A 52 -14.59 -6.48 0.69
N PRO A 53 -14.81 -5.33 1.38
CA PRO A 53 -13.77 -4.71 2.19
C PRO A 53 -13.18 -5.61 3.27
N ILE A 54 -13.92 -6.61 3.75
CA ILE A 54 -13.43 -7.57 4.75
C ILE A 54 -12.35 -8.48 4.12
N ALA A 55 -12.50 -8.88 2.86
CA ALA A 55 -11.49 -9.65 2.14
C ALA A 55 -10.18 -8.87 2.01
N ILE A 56 -10.28 -7.58 1.65
CA ILE A 56 -9.12 -6.69 1.55
C ILE A 56 -8.46 -6.46 2.93
N LEU A 57 -9.27 -6.30 3.98
CA LEU A 57 -8.76 -6.19 5.35
C LEU A 57 -8.07 -7.46 5.82
N ALA A 58 -8.55 -8.65 5.44
CA ALA A 58 -7.90 -9.92 5.75
C ALA A 58 -6.50 -10.01 5.10
N ARG A 59 -6.38 -9.60 3.83
CA ARG A 59 -5.10 -9.51 3.13
C ARG A 59 -4.16 -8.50 3.79
N LEU A 60 -4.66 -7.31 4.12
CA LEU A 60 -3.90 -6.29 4.84
C LEU A 60 -3.43 -6.79 6.22
N ALA A 61 -4.29 -7.49 6.95
CA ALA A 61 -3.96 -8.07 8.25
C ALA A 61 -2.81 -9.09 8.15
N SER A 62 -2.84 -9.94 7.13
CA SER A 62 -1.77 -10.88 6.83
C SER A 62 -0.44 -10.17 6.59
N PHE A 63 -0.42 -9.14 5.74
CA PHE A 63 0.80 -8.38 5.46
C PHE A 63 1.34 -7.66 6.70
N ILE A 64 0.48 -6.99 7.47
CA ILE A 64 0.89 -6.34 8.73
C ILE A 64 1.43 -7.38 9.70
N GLY A 65 0.77 -8.54 9.83
CA GLY A 65 1.24 -9.64 10.67
C GLY A 65 2.62 -10.14 10.26
N MET A 66 2.86 -10.36 8.98
CA MET A 66 4.16 -10.77 8.45
C MET A 66 5.24 -9.72 8.72
N PHE A 67 4.97 -8.42 8.49
CA PHE A 67 5.91 -7.36 8.82
C PHE A 67 6.25 -7.31 10.32
N LEU A 68 5.26 -7.47 11.19
CA LEU A 68 5.49 -7.47 12.65
C LEU A 68 6.34 -8.67 13.11
N VAL A 69 6.14 -9.85 12.53
CA VAL A 69 6.94 -11.05 12.81
C VAL A 69 8.39 -10.89 12.37
N LEU A 70 8.65 -10.14 11.30
CA LEU A 70 10.01 -9.89 10.80
C LEU A 70 10.78 -8.85 11.63
N ARG A 71 10.08 -7.99 12.37
CA ARG A 71 10.66 -6.90 13.16
C ARG A 71 11.85 -7.29 14.04
N PRO A 72 11.82 -8.39 14.83
CA PRO A 72 12.94 -8.77 15.68
C PRO A 72 14.21 -9.22 14.94
N GLY A 73 14.08 -9.53 13.64
CA GLY A 73 15.19 -9.92 12.78
C GLY A 73 15.87 -8.77 12.05
N MET A 74 15.47 -7.52 12.31
CA MET A 74 15.97 -6.30 11.67
C MET A 74 16.90 -5.53 12.60
N PRO A 75 18.24 -5.63 12.46
CA PRO A 75 19.20 -5.06 13.42
C PRO A 75 19.14 -3.52 13.48
N ALA A 76 19.07 -2.83 12.35
CA ALA A 76 19.01 -1.35 12.35
C ALA A 76 17.73 -0.82 13.02
N PHE A 77 16.64 -1.59 12.93
CA PHE A 77 15.41 -1.27 13.66
C PHE A 77 15.54 -1.49 15.16
N ALA A 78 16.23 -2.57 15.59
CA ALA A 78 16.47 -2.87 16.99
C ALA A 78 17.38 -1.79 17.64
N ASP A 79 18.44 -1.38 16.96
CA ASP A 79 19.38 -0.34 17.46
C ASP A 79 18.68 1.01 17.67
N LEU A 80 17.77 1.40 16.76
CA LEU A 80 16.99 2.62 16.90
C LEU A 80 15.96 2.54 18.05
N ALA A 81 15.43 1.35 18.33
CA ALA A 81 14.48 1.15 19.43
C ALA A 81 15.19 1.27 20.78
N THR A 82 16.38 0.69 20.93
CA THR A 82 17.18 0.74 22.18
C THR A 82 17.73 2.15 22.46
N THR A 83 18.20 2.87 21.44
CA THR A 83 18.68 4.26 21.60
C THR A 83 17.53 5.19 22.03
N GLY A 84 16.29 4.89 21.66
CA GLY A 84 15.08 5.59 22.11
C GLY A 84 14.78 5.37 23.61
N GLU A 85 15.00 4.17 24.12
CA GLU A 85 14.77 3.82 25.55
C GLU A 85 15.82 4.47 26.46
N ASP A 86 17.09 4.46 26.07
CA ASP A 86 18.17 5.09 26.83
C ASP A 86 18.04 6.62 26.95
N SER A 87 17.35 7.26 26.01
CA SER A 87 17.10 8.72 26.06
C SER A 87 15.95 9.11 26.97
N ILE A 88 15.01 8.16 27.26
CA ILE A 88 13.87 8.38 28.16
C ILE A 88 14.29 8.26 29.63
N ASP A 89 15.26 7.40 29.93
CA ASP A 89 15.72 7.19 31.33
C ASP A 89 16.49 8.40 31.89
N ARG A 90 16.93 9.33 31.03
CA ARG A 90 17.61 10.57 31.45
C ARG A 90 16.69 11.74 31.77
N THR A 91 15.40 11.64 31.52
CA THR A 91 14.39 12.64 31.91
C THR A 91 13.37 12.03 32.85
N GLN A 92 13.64 12.15 34.15
CA GLN A 92 12.88 11.55 35.26
C GLN A 92 11.41 12.03 35.41
N ASP A 93 10.84 12.78 34.45
CA ASP A 93 9.48 13.32 34.50
C ASP A 93 8.58 12.89 33.32
N ALA A 94 8.88 11.80 32.63
CA ALA A 94 8.01 11.31 31.58
C ALA A 94 6.89 10.43 32.16
N PRO A 95 5.59 10.69 31.87
CA PRO A 95 4.50 9.82 32.29
C PRO A 95 4.69 8.43 31.72
N ALA A 96 4.39 7.42 32.55
CA ALA A 96 4.57 5.98 32.35
C ALA A 96 4.53 5.53 30.88
N ALA A 97 5.56 4.74 30.51
CA ALA A 97 5.84 4.17 29.20
C ALA A 97 4.61 4.06 28.29
N ALA A 98 4.53 4.89 27.28
CA ALA A 98 3.47 4.85 26.28
C ALA A 98 3.52 3.46 25.61
N LYS A 99 2.52 2.62 25.88
CA LYS A 99 2.30 1.35 25.20
C LYS A 99 2.42 1.61 23.70
N GLY A 100 3.19 0.79 23.00
CA GLY A 100 3.35 0.88 21.55
C GLY A 100 1.99 0.96 20.83
N PRO A 101 1.92 1.51 19.61
CA PRO A 101 0.67 1.71 18.90
C PRO A 101 -0.10 0.40 18.87
N GLY A 102 -1.37 0.47 19.26
CA GLY A 102 -2.25 -0.69 19.21
C GLY A 102 -2.43 -1.16 17.76
N LEU A 103 -2.69 -2.44 17.55
CA LEU A 103 -2.98 -3.01 16.22
C LEU A 103 -4.03 -2.18 15.47
N GLN A 104 -5.04 -1.64 16.16
CA GLN A 104 -6.05 -0.76 15.59
C GLN A 104 -5.43 0.50 14.95
N GLU A 105 -4.48 1.14 15.60
CA GLU A 105 -3.83 2.35 15.07
C GLU A 105 -2.97 2.03 13.85
N LEU A 106 -2.31 0.88 13.83
CA LEU A 106 -1.56 0.39 12.68
C LEU A 106 -2.50 0.16 11.49
N PHE A 107 -3.63 -0.53 11.71
CA PHE A 107 -4.64 -0.74 10.68
C PHE A 107 -5.19 0.59 10.14
N LEU A 108 -5.68 1.46 11.01
CA LEU A 108 -6.25 2.75 10.59
C LEU A 108 -5.25 3.64 9.84
N ALA A 109 -3.96 3.57 10.19
CA ALA A 109 -2.92 4.31 9.48
C ALA A 109 -2.60 3.71 8.11
N SER A 110 -2.72 2.39 7.97
CA SER A 110 -2.34 1.65 6.77
C SER A 110 -3.49 1.51 5.76
N ILE A 111 -4.76 1.60 6.18
CA ILE A 111 -5.92 1.38 5.30
C ILE A 111 -5.89 2.30 4.08
N LEU A 112 -5.84 3.61 4.26
CA LEU A 112 -5.93 4.56 3.16
C LEU A 112 -4.79 4.41 2.13
N PRO A 113 -3.49 4.39 2.56
CA PRO A 113 -2.39 4.14 1.64
C PRO A 113 -2.46 2.77 0.97
N PHE A 114 -2.91 1.74 1.72
CA PHE A 114 -3.06 0.40 1.17
C PHE A 114 -4.15 0.33 0.10
N PHE A 115 -5.30 0.94 0.31
CA PHE A 115 -6.35 0.98 -0.71
C PHE A 115 -5.95 1.80 -1.93
N ALA A 116 -5.23 2.91 -1.74
CA ALA A 116 -4.69 3.68 -2.87
C ALA A 116 -3.71 2.84 -3.70
N PHE A 117 -2.82 2.10 -3.03
CA PHE A 117 -1.92 1.14 -3.65
C PHE A 117 -2.71 0.02 -4.35
N TYR A 118 -3.70 -0.56 -3.67
CA TYR A 118 -4.52 -1.65 -4.15
C TYR A 118 -5.27 -1.30 -5.44
N ALA A 119 -5.81 -0.09 -5.51
CA ALA A 119 -6.45 0.43 -6.71
C ALA A 119 -5.46 0.71 -7.83
N ALA A 120 -4.31 1.34 -7.52
CA ALA A 120 -3.31 1.73 -8.51
C ALA A 120 -2.70 0.52 -9.25
N TRP A 121 -2.51 -0.61 -8.56
CA TRP A 121 -1.93 -1.83 -9.14
C TRP A 121 -2.94 -2.92 -9.47
N GLN A 122 -4.18 -2.56 -9.71
CA GLN A 122 -5.24 -3.45 -10.21
C GLN A 122 -5.63 -4.64 -9.30
N PHE A 123 -5.11 -4.72 -8.07
CA PHE A 123 -5.53 -5.75 -7.10
C PHE A 123 -7.04 -5.68 -6.80
N LEU A 124 -7.59 -4.47 -6.83
CA LEU A 124 -9.03 -4.27 -6.70
C LEU A 124 -9.80 -4.95 -7.85
N ARG A 125 -9.28 -4.84 -9.07
CA ARG A 125 -9.85 -5.49 -10.24
C ARG A 125 -9.73 -7.01 -10.15
N GLU A 126 -8.60 -7.52 -9.68
CA GLU A 126 -8.38 -8.95 -9.47
C GLU A 126 -9.40 -9.54 -8.48
N ASP A 127 -9.60 -8.90 -7.31
CA ASP A 127 -10.60 -9.33 -6.34
C ASP A 127 -12.03 -9.24 -6.88
N THR A 128 -12.31 -8.18 -7.66
CA THR A 128 -13.62 -8.02 -8.30
C THR A 128 -13.87 -9.11 -9.35
N LEU A 129 -12.85 -9.48 -10.14
CA LEU A 129 -12.97 -10.58 -11.10
C LEU A 129 -13.13 -11.93 -10.41
N GLN A 130 -12.45 -12.19 -9.31
CA GLN A 130 -12.65 -13.41 -8.52
C GLN A 130 -14.06 -13.47 -7.91
N TYR A 131 -14.54 -12.36 -7.36
CA TYR A 131 -15.92 -12.23 -6.90
C TYR A 131 -16.91 -12.48 -8.04
N ALA A 132 -16.67 -11.87 -9.20
CA ALA A 132 -17.50 -12.03 -10.38
C ALA A 132 -17.58 -13.48 -10.86
N ALA A 133 -16.42 -14.15 -10.97
CA ALA A 133 -16.36 -15.55 -11.36
C ALA A 133 -17.12 -16.45 -10.37
N ALA A 134 -16.88 -16.28 -9.06
CA ALA A 134 -17.57 -17.04 -8.02
C ALA A 134 -19.08 -16.75 -7.96
N ALA A 135 -19.50 -15.53 -8.26
CA ALA A 135 -20.93 -15.18 -8.29
C ALA A 135 -21.63 -15.74 -9.54
N LEU A 136 -20.98 -15.65 -10.71
CA LEU A 136 -21.52 -16.19 -11.97
C LEU A 136 -21.68 -17.72 -11.91
N GLU A 137 -20.77 -18.43 -11.24
CA GLU A 137 -20.88 -19.86 -11.04
C GLU A 137 -22.13 -20.27 -10.23
N LYS A 138 -22.60 -19.35 -9.35
CA LYS A 138 -23.76 -19.58 -8.49
C LYS A 138 -25.09 -19.13 -9.10
N ILE A 139 -25.06 -18.42 -10.23
CA ILE A 139 -26.26 -17.97 -10.95
C ILE A 139 -26.67 -19.05 -11.96
N ASP A 140 -27.93 -19.45 -11.90
CA ASP A 140 -28.52 -20.28 -12.97
C ASP A 140 -28.85 -19.37 -14.17
N PRO A 141 -28.14 -19.50 -15.31
CA PRO A 141 -28.37 -18.66 -16.48
C PRO A 141 -29.75 -18.90 -17.14
N PHE A 142 -30.47 -19.92 -16.73
CA PHE A 142 -31.80 -20.27 -17.23
C PHE A 142 -32.93 -19.92 -16.25
N ALA A 143 -32.58 -19.41 -15.05
CA ALA A 143 -33.60 -18.92 -14.14
C ALA A 143 -34.12 -17.56 -14.64
N ASP A 144 -35.45 -17.40 -14.64
CA ASP A 144 -36.19 -16.20 -15.06
C ASP A 144 -35.88 -14.92 -14.20
N THR A 145 -34.80 -14.92 -13.42
CA THR A 145 -34.40 -13.80 -12.57
C THR A 145 -33.40 -12.95 -13.32
N ASP A 146 -33.83 -11.74 -13.64
CA ASP A 146 -33.10 -10.64 -14.30
C ASP A 146 -31.85 -10.14 -13.52
N ASN A 147 -31.37 -10.92 -12.54
CA ASN A 147 -30.33 -10.53 -11.59
C ASN A 147 -28.89 -10.71 -12.11
N SER A 148 -28.67 -11.40 -13.20
CA SER A 148 -27.32 -11.69 -13.70
C SER A 148 -26.52 -10.41 -14.10
N ALA A 149 -27.21 -9.41 -14.62
CA ALA A 149 -26.59 -8.13 -15.01
C ALA A 149 -26.27 -7.24 -13.80
N GLY A 150 -27.00 -7.39 -12.69
CA GLY A 150 -26.86 -6.57 -11.47
C GLY A 150 -25.70 -6.96 -10.58
N VAL A 151 -25.25 -8.22 -10.61
CA VAL A 151 -24.21 -8.77 -9.71
C VAL A 151 -22.87 -8.06 -9.86
N LEU A 152 -22.55 -7.58 -11.05
CA LEU A 152 -21.26 -6.97 -11.38
C LEU A 152 -21.31 -5.44 -11.40
N ASN A 153 -22.50 -4.85 -11.35
CA ASN A 153 -22.69 -3.42 -11.60
C ASN A 153 -23.07 -2.69 -10.31
N LEU A 154 -22.06 -2.14 -9.63
CA LEU A 154 -22.33 -1.14 -8.60
C LEU A 154 -22.47 0.22 -9.28
N GLU A 155 -23.68 0.56 -9.68
CA GLU A 155 -23.99 1.90 -10.20
C GLU A 155 -23.96 2.94 -9.08
N LEU A 156 -23.67 4.20 -9.44
CA LEU A 156 -23.83 5.33 -8.54
C LEU A 156 -25.32 5.62 -8.33
N THR A 157 -25.95 4.78 -7.55
CA THR A 157 -27.33 4.94 -7.11
C THR A 157 -27.36 5.76 -5.81
N TRP A 158 -28.50 6.32 -5.45
CA TRP A 158 -28.66 6.96 -4.15
C TRP A 158 -28.32 6.01 -2.99
N MET A 159 -28.52 4.71 -3.14
CA MET A 159 -28.21 3.68 -2.14
C MET A 159 -26.69 3.52 -1.92
N SER A 160 -25.90 3.46 -3.00
CA SER A 160 -24.44 3.37 -2.90
C SER A 160 -23.84 4.65 -2.34
N ALA A 161 -24.37 5.82 -2.75
CA ALA A 161 -23.97 7.10 -2.17
C ALA A 161 -24.35 7.19 -0.67
N ALA A 162 -25.55 6.76 -0.30
CA ALA A 162 -25.97 6.69 1.10
C ALA A 162 -25.09 5.75 1.92
N ALA A 163 -24.72 4.58 1.40
CA ALA A 163 -23.81 3.66 2.07
C ALA A 163 -22.43 4.30 2.36
N ILE A 164 -21.87 5.05 1.42
CA ILE A 164 -20.62 5.80 1.63
C ILE A 164 -20.79 6.85 2.73
N VAL A 165 -21.86 7.65 2.68
CA VAL A 165 -22.14 8.70 3.68
C VAL A 165 -22.36 8.10 5.06
N VAL A 166 -23.11 7.00 5.15
CA VAL A 166 -23.38 6.29 6.42
C VAL A 166 -22.08 5.70 6.97
N ALA A 167 -21.26 5.05 6.14
CA ALA A 167 -19.98 4.49 6.56
C ALA A 167 -19.02 5.58 7.04
N PHE A 168 -18.91 6.70 6.30
CA PHE A 168 -18.07 7.84 6.68
C PHE A 168 -18.54 8.50 7.98
N THR A 169 -19.85 8.75 8.12
CA THR A 169 -20.43 9.39 9.29
C THR A 169 -20.36 8.46 10.51
N GLY A 170 -20.71 7.19 10.34
CA GLY A 170 -20.60 6.17 11.38
C GLY A 170 -19.19 6.06 11.93
N ARG A 171 -18.19 6.00 11.05
CA ARG A 171 -16.78 6.04 11.43
C ARG A 171 -16.44 7.31 12.23
N TYR A 172 -16.87 8.49 11.75
CA TYR A 172 -16.60 9.75 12.43
C TYR A 172 -17.20 9.77 13.84
N LEU A 173 -18.43 9.32 14.00
CA LEU A 173 -19.13 9.24 15.29
C LEU A 173 -18.45 8.24 16.24
N LEU A 174 -18.12 7.02 15.76
CA LEU A 174 -17.42 6.00 16.55
C LEU A 174 -16.07 6.53 17.06
N ARG A 175 -15.31 7.23 16.21
CA ARG A 175 -14.05 7.83 16.60
C ARG A 175 -14.20 8.96 17.61
N ARG A 176 -15.24 9.81 17.48
CA ARG A 176 -15.51 10.90 18.40
C ARG A 176 -15.94 10.41 19.79
N TYR A 177 -16.68 9.30 19.83
CA TYR A 177 -17.19 8.72 21.09
C TYR A 177 -16.40 7.49 21.54
N SER A 178 -15.20 7.24 21.00
CA SER A 178 -14.37 6.05 21.28
C SER A 178 -14.10 5.80 22.76
N HIS A 179 -14.02 6.87 23.58
CA HIS A 179 -13.81 6.77 25.04
C HIS A 179 -15.02 6.23 25.81
N LYS A 180 -16.23 6.25 25.21
CA LYS A 180 -17.48 5.76 25.83
C LYS A 180 -17.89 4.38 25.30
N LEU A 181 -17.22 3.91 24.25
CA LEU A 181 -17.60 2.70 23.54
C LEU A 181 -16.74 1.50 23.98
N PRO A 182 -17.28 0.28 23.94
CA PRO A 182 -16.55 -0.92 24.27
C PRO A 182 -15.43 -1.19 23.22
N ARG A 183 -14.44 -1.98 23.59
CA ARG A 183 -13.24 -2.25 22.76
C ARG A 183 -13.56 -2.81 21.37
N TRP A 184 -14.67 -3.54 21.20
CA TRP A 184 -15.05 -4.08 19.90
C TRP A 184 -15.45 -3.01 18.88
N SER A 185 -15.85 -1.80 19.31
CA SER A 185 -16.13 -0.66 18.43
C SER A 185 -14.91 -0.26 17.59
N ALA A 186 -13.73 -0.63 18.03
CA ALA A 186 -12.48 -0.47 17.28
C ALA A 186 -12.51 -1.22 15.94
N LEU A 187 -12.96 -2.48 15.95
CA LEU A 187 -13.11 -3.30 14.73
C LEU A 187 -14.13 -2.69 13.77
N LEU A 188 -15.25 -2.22 14.32
CA LEU A 188 -16.28 -1.54 13.52
C LEU A 188 -15.75 -0.24 12.91
N THR A 189 -14.92 0.51 13.63
CA THR A 189 -14.29 1.72 13.09
C THR A 189 -13.35 1.38 11.92
N VAL A 190 -12.54 0.32 12.03
CA VAL A 190 -11.66 -0.19 10.97
C VAL A 190 -12.48 -0.63 9.77
N TYR A 191 -13.54 -1.39 9.99
CA TYR A 191 -14.43 -1.86 8.92
C TYR A 191 -15.10 -0.69 8.18
N LEU A 192 -15.72 0.25 8.89
CA LEU A 192 -16.34 1.41 8.26
C LEU A 192 -15.34 2.32 7.51
N GLU A 193 -14.10 2.41 8.02
CA GLU A 193 -13.01 3.07 7.30
C GLU A 193 -12.73 2.36 5.97
N ALA A 194 -12.67 1.03 5.97
CA ALA A 194 -12.45 0.24 4.77
C ALA A 194 -13.63 0.34 3.79
N VAL A 195 -14.87 0.27 4.27
CA VAL A 195 -16.09 0.33 3.43
C VAL A 195 -16.17 1.64 2.65
N TRP A 196 -16.10 2.80 3.33
CA TRP A 196 -16.23 4.07 2.60
C TRP A 196 -15.08 4.29 1.63
N VAL A 197 -13.84 3.90 2.00
CA VAL A 197 -12.69 4.00 1.09
C VAL A 197 -12.87 3.08 -0.11
N TYR A 198 -13.24 1.81 0.14
CA TYR A 198 -13.45 0.81 -0.92
C TYR A 198 -14.51 1.27 -1.92
N LEU A 199 -15.71 1.60 -1.44
CA LEU A 199 -16.80 2.03 -2.32
C LEU A 199 -16.43 3.29 -3.10
N THR A 200 -15.76 4.27 -2.45
CA THR A 200 -15.31 5.49 -3.12
C THR A 200 -14.28 5.19 -4.20
N VAL A 201 -13.27 4.37 -3.88
CA VAL A 201 -12.22 3.99 -4.84
C VAL A 201 -12.80 3.19 -5.98
N PHE A 202 -13.70 2.24 -5.70
CA PHE A 202 -14.37 1.43 -6.70
C PHE A 202 -15.17 2.29 -7.69
N LEU A 203 -16.01 3.20 -7.18
CA LEU A 203 -16.79 4.12 -8.02
C LEU A 203 -15.88 5.05 -8.83
N ILE A 204 -14.86 5.64 -8.21
CA ILE A 204 -13.88 6.47 -8.92
C ILE A 204 -13.22 5.66 -10.06
N SER A 205 -12.80 4.43 -9.80
CA SER A 205 -12.16 3.57 -10.81
C SER A 205 -13.08 3.29 -12.00
N THR A 206 -14.37 3.05 -11.74
CA THR A 206 -15.37 2.82 -12.77
C THR A 206 -15.56 4.06 -13.65
N TYR A 207 -15.80 5.22 -13.03
CA TYR A 207 -15.99 6.47 -13.78
C TYR A 207 -14.70 6.99 -14.42
N PHE A 208 -13.54 6.68 -13.84
CA PHE A 208 -12.25 7.02 -14.43
C PHE A 208 -11.99 6.25 -15.73
N ALA A 209 -12.45 5.00 -15.81
CA ALA A 209 -12.40 4.22 -17.04
C ALA A 209 -13.29 4.83 -18.16
N GLU A 210 -14.50 5.25 -17.81
CA GLU A 210 -15.39 5.96 -18.74
C GLU A 210 -14.82 7.30 -19.19
N LEU A 211 -14.27 8.08 -18.25
CA LEU A 211 -13.62 9.35 -18.54
C LEU A 211 -12.42 9.16 -19.48
N ASN A 212 -11.59 8.15 -19.24
CA ASN A 212 -10.46 7.84 -20.12
C ASN A 212 -10.91 7.49 -21.53
N SER A 213 -11.97 6.68 -21.69
CA SER A 213 -12.53 6.35 -22.99
C SER A 213 -13.09 7.59 -23.69
N TRP A 214 -13.78 8.45 -22.95
CA TRP A 214 -14.30 9.71 -23.45
C TRP A 214 -13.19 10.68 -23.88
N VAL A 215 -12.11 10.80 -23.10
CA VAL A 215 -10.93 11.62 -23.43
C VAL A 215 -10.24 11.06 -24.69
N ALA A 216 -10.02 9.74 -24.73
CA ALA A 216 -9.37 9.08 -25.87
C ALA A 216 -10.12 9.31 -27.21
N ASN A 217 -11.45 9.44 -27.15
CA ASN A 217 -12.31 9.69 -28.30
C ASN A 217 -12.45 11.20 -28.67
N ARG A 218 -11.65 12.08 -28.03
CA ARG A 218 -11.68 13.51 -28.36
C ARG A 218 -10.83 13.84 -29.57
N THR A 219 -11.31 14.80 -30.36
CA THR A 219 -10.61 15.30 -31.56
C THR A 219 -9.17 15.72 -31.28
N VAL A 220 -8.91 16.28 -30.10
CA VAL A 220 -7.54 16.65 -29.65
C VAL A 220 -6.64 15.43 -29.57
N MET A 221 -7.13 14.30 -29.05
CA MET A 221 -6.34 13.07 -28.94
C MET A 221 -6.09 12.45 -30.31
N HIS A 222 -7.08 12.52 -31.21
CA HIS A 222 -6.89 12.15 -32.63
C HIS A 222 -5.85 13.06 -33.30
N ALA A 223 -5.92 14.38 -33.06
CA ALA A 223 -4.94 15.33 -33.63
C ALA A 223 -3.51 15.08 -33.08
N VAL A 224 -3.37 14.68 -31.80
CA VAL A 224 -2.07 14.28 -31.23
C VAL A 224 -1.56 12.98 -31.85
N ALA A 225 -2.45 12.01 -32.09
CA ALA A 225 -2.11 10.76 -32.77
C ALA A 225 -1.69 11.03 -34.24
N ASP A 226 -2.42 11.88 -34.95
CA ASP A 226 -2.10 12.28 -36.32
C ASP A 226 -0.79 13.06 -36.39
N LEU A 227 -0.53 13.95 -35.42
CA LEU A 227 0.74 14.67 -35.31
C LEU A 227 1.90 13.68 -35.11
N ARG A 228 1.72 12.66 -34.21
CA ARG A 228 2.71 11.61 -33.98
C ARG A 228 3.00 10.83 -35.29
N THR A 229 1.97 10.40 -36.01
CA THR A 229 2.17 9.67 -37.26
C THR A 229 2.86 10.55 -38.29
N THR A 230 2.42 11.80 -38.47
CA THR A 230 3.02 12.76 -39.41
C THR A 230 4.49 13.05 -39.09
N LEU A 231 4.83 13.23 -37.82
CA LEU A 231 6.22 13.43 -37.37
C LEU A 231 7.07 12.18 -37.54
N GLY A 232 6.50 11.00 -37.27
CA GLY A 232 7.16 9.70 -37.42
C GLY A 232 7.42 9.39 -38.91
N ASP A 233 6.49 9.72 -39.79
CA ASP A 233 6.63 9.54 -41.21
C ASP A 233 7.65 10.54 -41.84
N PHE A 234 7.74 11.76 -41.28
CA PHE A 234 8.70 12.77 -41.73
C PHE A 234 10.13 12.43 -41.29
N PHE A 235 10.31 11.87 -40.07
CA PHE A 235 11.60 11.48 -39.53
C PHE A 235 11.49 10.30 -38.59
N ALA A 236 11.75 9.08 -39.08
CA ALA A 236 11.60 7.82 -38.35
C ALA A 236 12.23 7.80 -36.96
N PRO A 237 13.41 8.40 -36.67
CA PRO A 237 13.96 8.45 -35.34
C PRO A 237 13.09 9.16 -34.29
N ILE A 238 12.25 10.12 -34.68
CA ILE A 238 11.33 10.79 -33.74
C ILE A 238 10.22 9.82 -33.29
N GLY A 239 9.67 9.03 -34.20
CA GLY A 239 8.69 8.00 -33.87
C GLY A 239 9.25 6.97 -32.89
N VAL A 240 10.45 6.45 -33.15
CA VAL A 240 11.14 5.49 -32.27
C VAL A 240 11.45 6.13 -30.90
N ALA A 241 11.90 7.38 -30.86
CA ALA A 241 12.18 8.07 -29.60
C ALA A 241 10.88 8.30 -28.79
N TRP A 242 9.79 8.69 -29.44
CA TRP A 242 8.48 8.87 -28.81
C TRP A 242 7.96 7.56 -28.21
N ASP A 243 8.01 6.47 -28.98
CA ASP A 243 7.59 5.14 -28.53
C ASP A 243 8.47 4.63 -27.40
N GLY A 244 9.78 4.87 -27.48
CA GLY A 244 10.72 4.56 -26.42
C GLY A 244 10.47 5.32 -25.13
N ILE A 245 10.13 6.61 -25.21
CA ILE A 245 9.78 7.43 -24.05
C ILE A 245 8.43 6.98 -23.46
N ALA A 246 7.42 6.75 -24.29
CA ALA A 246 6.11 6.30 -23.86
C ALA A 246 6.19 4.91 -23.20
N TRP A 247 6.94 4.00 -23.79
CA TRP A 247 7.24 2.69 -23.21
C TRP A 247 7.99 2.83 -21.88
N ALA A 248 9.05 3.62 -21.83
CA ALA A 248 9.84 3.83 -20.62
C ALA A 248 9.00 4.42 -19.47
N ILE A 249 8.10 5.36 -19.76
CA ILE A 249 7.19 5.92 -18.74
C ILE A 249 6.20 4.86 -18.26
N GLY A 250 5.63 4.06 -19.13
CA GLY A 250 4.71 2.97 -18.79
C GLY A 250 5.37 1.90 -17.95
N GLU A 251 6.51 1.40 -18.39
CA GLU A 251 7.26 0.35 -17.70
C GLU A 251 7.91 0.84 -16.39
N ALA A 252 8.44 2.07 -16.36
CA ALA A 252 8.99 2.65 -15.14
C ALA A 252 7.92 2.75 -14.04
N GLY A 253 6.65 2.98 -14.41
CA GLY A 253 5.53 2.95 -13.48
C GLY A 253 5.37 1.57 -12.84
N ALA A 254 5.37 0.51 -13.64
CA ALA A 254 5.25 -0.86 -13.14
C ALA A 254 6.51 -1.33 -12.38
N LEU A 255 7.69 -1.12 -12.97
CA LEU A 255 8.95 -1.65 -12.44
C LEU A 255 9.47 -0.92 -11.19
N VAL A 256 9.27 0.40 -11.10
CA VAL A 256 9.85 1.21 -10.02
C VAL A 256 8.83 1.62 -8.98
N LEU A 257 7.65 2.07 -9.40
CA LEU A 257 6.66 2.58 -8.45
C LEU A 257 6.08 1.48 -7.57
N LEU A 258 5.88 0.27 -8.09
CA LEU A 258 5.35 -0.85 -7.33
C LEU A 258 6.28 -1.24 -6.14
N PRO A 259 7.57 -1.53 -6.35
CA PRO A 259 8.49 -1.80 -5.23
C PRO A 259 8.59 -0.64 -4.24
N VAL A 260 8.63 0.61 -4.73
CA VAL A 260 8.68 1.81 -3.88
C VAL A 260 7.44 1.94 -3.02
N ALA A 261 6.27 1.68 -3.57
CA ALA A 261 5.02 1.73 -2.84
C ALA A 261 4.95 0.64 -1.76
N TRP A 262 5.43 -0.57 -2.03
CA TRP A 262 5.58 -1.62 -1.02
C TRP A 262 6.53 -1.22 0.10
N LEU A 263 7.68 -0.60 -0.23
CA LEU A 263 8.62 -0.11 0.76
C LEU A 263 8.03 1.03 1.59
N ALA A 264 7.22 1.90 0.98
CA ALA A 264 6.49 2.95 1.67
C ALA A 264 5.43 2.38 2.62
N LEU A 265 4.72 1.31 2.22
CA LEU A 265 3.76 0.60 3.06
C LEU A 265 4.45 -0.02 4.29
N ALA A 266 5.57 -0.72 4.08
CA ALA A 266 6.40 -1.21 5.18
C ALA A 266 6.86 -0.08 6.09
N GLY A 267 7.25 1.06 5.54
CA GLY A 267 7.61 2.26 6.27
C GLY A 267 6.50 2.83 7.12
N ILE A 268 5.23 2.70 6.73
CA ILE A 268 4.08 3.09 7.55
C ILE A 268 3.94 2.14 8.74
N VAL A 269 4.02 0.83 8.50
CA VAL A 269 3.90 -0.20 9.54
C VAL A 269 5.04 -0.07 10.56
N TYR A 270 6.28 -0.02 10.09
CA TYR A 270 7.46 0.10 10.94
C TYR A 270 7.63 1.50 11.54
N GLY A 271 7.34 2.56 10.80
CA GLY A 271 7.43 3.94 11.27
C GLY A 271 6.49 4.23 12.43
N ARG A 272 5.29 3.66 12.43
CA ARG A 272 4.37 3.75 13.58
C ARG A 272 4.87 2.95 14.78
N ALA A 273 5.52 1.83 14.55
CA ALA A 273 6.13 1.05 15.61
C ALA A 273 7.34 1.74 16.26
N LEU A 274 8.02 2.66 15.54
CA LEU A 274 9.10 3.50 16.05
C LEU A 274 8.61 4.78 16.74
N THR A 275 7.46 5.33 16.34
CA THR A 275 6.91 6.57 16.93
C THR A 275 6.31 6.37 18.33
N ALA A 276 6.28 5.16 18.84
CA ALA A 276 6.07 4.89 20.25
C ALA A 276 7.29 5.27 21.13
N GLY A 277 8.45 5.55 20.50
CA GLY A 277 9.62 6.19 21.11
C GLY A 277 9.83 7.60 20.54
N PRO A 278 10.62 8.48 21.19
CA PRO A 278 10.74 9.89 20.88
C PRO A 278 11.55 10.22 19.61
N LEU A 279 11.67 9.31 18.65
CA LEU A 279 12.30 9.57 17.37
C LEU A 279 11.38 10.36 16.43
N ILE A 280 11.15 11.62 16.78
CA ILE A 280 10.72 12.62 15.81
C ILE A 280 11.90 12.82 14.86
N LEU A 281 11.85 12.20 13.68
CA LEU A 281 12.67 12.62 12.55
C LEU A 281 12.34 14.09 12.28
N ARG A 282 13.07 15.02 12.90
CA ARG A 282 13.03 16.43 12.52
C ARG A 282 13.50 16.48 11.08
N VAL A 283 12.56 16.50 10.15
CA VAL A 283 12.83 16.88 8.78
C VAL A 283 13.30 18.34 8.87
N PRO A 284 14.57 18.67 8.52
CA PRO A 284 14.99 20.07 8.48
C PRO A 284 14.03 20.80 7.53
N SER A 285 13.38 21.84 8.03
CA SER A 285 12.48 22.65 7.24
C SER A 285 13.24 23.17 6.03
N SER A 286 12.90 22.72 4.83
CA SER A 286 13.49 23.26 3.62
C SER A 286 13.02 24.73 3.49
N ARG A 287 13.88 25.61 3.00
CA ARG A 287 13.58 27.04 2.74
C ARG A 287 12.30 27.27 1.93
N TYR A 288 11.79 26.22 1.26
CA TYR A 288 10.51 26.23 0.55
C TYR A 288 9.29 26.15 1.48
N VAL A 289 9.38 25.42 2.60
CA VAL A 289 8.29 25.29 3.59
C VAL A 289 8.07 26.63 4.31
N ASP A 290 9.14 27.37 4.61
CA ASP A 290 9.03 28.68 5.27
C ASP A 290 8.42 29.74 4.33
N ARG A 291 8.70 29.67 3.03
CA ARG A 291 8.13 30.58 2.02
C ARG A 291 6.63 30.34 1.79
N VAL A 292 6.18 29.10 1.90
CA VAL A 292 4.75 28.75 1.85
C VAL A 292 4.04 29.16 3.14
N ARG A 293 4.70 29.03 4.29
CA ARG A 293 4.15 29.38 5.61
C ARG A 293 3.91 30.89 5.75
N THR A 294 4.75 31.73 5.18
CA THR A 294 4.57 33.19 5.16
C THR A 294 3.43 33.66 4.27
N ARG A 295 3.14 32.96 3.16
CA ARG A 295 1.97 33.29 2.31
C ARG A 295 0.64 32.85 2.92
N TYR A 296 0.60 31.81 3.74
CA TYR A 296 -0.62 31.37 4.47
C TYR A 296 -0.94 32.23 5.68
N ALA A 297 -0.05 33.10 6.15
CA ALA A 297 -0.29 34.04 7.25
C ALA A 297 -1.31 35.14 6.91
N LEU A 298 -1.64 35.33 5.63
CA LEU A 298 -2.60 36.35 5.13
C LEU A 298 -4.07 35.88 5.10
N VAL A 299 -4.36 34.63 5.46
CA VAL A 299 -5.75 34.10 5.45
C VAL A 299 -6.46 34.43 6.78
N PRO A 300 -7.71 34.95 6.77
CA PRO A 300 -8.44 35.28 7.98
C PRO A 300 -8.57 34.12 8.97
N LYS A 301 -8.26 34.36 10.24
CA LYS A 301 -8.16 33.33 11.32
C LYS A 301 -9.42 32.49 11.52
N ALA A 302 -10.60 32.99 11.15
CA ALA A 302 -11.89 32.28 11.30
C ALA A 302 -12.08 31.15 10.27
N VAL A 303 -11.60 31.35 9.02
CA VAL A 303 -11.67 30.35 7.95
C VAL A 303 -10.56 29.30 8.16
N SER A 304 -9.40 29.74 8.64
CA SER A 304 -8.24 28.87 8.88
C SER A 304 -8.46 27.85 10.00
N ARG A 305 -9.33 28.12 11.00
CA ARG A 305 -9.61 27.15 12.09
C ARG A 305 -10.45 25.99 11.62
N ARG A 306 -11.54 26.21 10.86
CA ARG A 306 -12.36 25.11 10.33
C ARG A 306 -11.65 24.28 9.27
N PHE A 307 -10.83 24.91 8.41
CA PHE A 307 -9.98 24.17 7.45
C PHE A 307 -8.80 23.47 8.12
N LYS A 308 -8.27 23.98 9.23
CA LYS A 308 -7.23 23.29 10.01
C LYS A 308 -7.74 22.01 10.64
N ASP A 309 -8.93 22.00 11.22
CA ASP A 309 -9.47 20.81 11.90
C ASP A 309 -9.80 19.67 10.92
N VAL A 310 -10.24 19.99 9.71
CA VAL A 310 -10.48 19.01 8.65
C VAL A 310 -9.16 18.68 7.91
N GLY A 311 -8.35 19.68 7.59
CA GLY A 311 -7.11 19.52 6.86
C GLY A 311 -5.99 18.84 7.68
N THR A 312 -5.90 19.09 8.99
CA THR A 312 -4.91 18.42 9.86
C THR A 312 -5.19 16.93 10.00
N GLY A 313 -6.45 16.52 9.97
CA GLY A 313 -6.82 15.09 9.96
C GLY A 313 -6.38 14.37 8.67
N TYR A 314 -6.47 15.02 7.52
CA TYR A 314 -6.02 14.46 6.24
C TYR A 314 -4.50 14.51 6.11
N VAL A 315 -3.88 15.66 6.35
CA VAL A 315 -2.42 15.83 6.25
C VAL A 315 -1.67 14.93 7.22
N SER A 316 -2.21 14.69 8.43
CA SER A 316 -1.59 13.77 9.40
C SER A 316 -1.56 12.31 8.94
N ARG A 317 -2.48 11.90 8.05
CA ARG A 317 -2.54 10.54 7.48
C ARG A 317 -1.52 10.32 6.37
N TRP A 318 -1.20 11.37 5.59
CA TRP A 318 -0.19 11.31 4.53
C TRP A 318 1.23 11.53 5.03
N LYS A 319 1.40 12.10 6.23
CA LYS A 319 2.71 12.28 6.85
C LYS A 319 3.53 11.00 6.96
N PRO A 320 2.98 9.86 7.44
CA PRO A 320 3.74 8.61 7.49
C PRO A 320 4.20 8.13 6.12
N LEU A 321 3.34 8.26 5.11
CA LEU A 321 3.67 7.93 3.72
C LEU A 321 4.77 8.85 3.17
N ALA A 322 4.64 10.16 3.36
CA ALA A 322 5.64 11.13 2.93
C ALA A 322 7.00 10.91 3.65
N ASN A 323 6.96 10.57 4.94
CA ASN A 323 8.16 10.25 5.70
C ASN A 323 8.81 8.95 5.22
N ALA A 324 8.03 7.90 4.95
CA ALA A 324 8.53 6.66 4.40
C ALA A 324 9.15 6.87 3.01
N LEU A 325 8.49 7.64 2.16
CA LEU A 325 8.99 7.97 0.82
C LEU A 325 10.28 8.81 0.87
N THR A 326 10.35 9.80 1.77
CA THR A 326 11.57 10.61 1.97
C THR A 326 12.71 9.80 2.57
N LEU A 327 12.41 8.81 3.44
CA LEU A 327 13.40 7.88 3.97
C LEU A 327 14.04 7.07 2.84
N VAL A 328 13.19 6.48 2.00
CA VAL A 328 13.60 5.69 0.85
C VAL A 328 14.43 6.52 -0.12
N TRP A 329 13.98 7.75 -0.44
CA TRP A 329 14.71 8.65 -1.33
C TRP A 329 16.07 9.09 -0.78
N ARG A 330 16.15 9.29 0.52
CA ARG A 330 17.40 9.66 1.22
C ARG A 330 18.41 8.52 1.34
N ALA A 331 17.97 7.27 1.26
CA ALA A 331 18.88 6.11 1.23
C ALA A 331 19.82 6.17 0.01
N GLY A 332 19.37 6.78 -1.09
CA GLY A 332 20.14 7.01 -2.31
C GLY A 332 19.70 6.11 -3.47
N VAL A 333 20.09 6.49 -4.68
CA VAL A 333 19.66 5.84 -5.92
C VAL A 333 20.19 4.40 -6.02
N VAL A 334 21.42 4.14 -5.61
CA VAL A 334 22.04 2.81 -5.72
C VAL A 334 21.35 1.74 -4.87
N PRO A 335 21.10 1.95 -3.55
CA PRO A 335 20.33 1.01 -2.75
C PRO A 335 18.93 0.76 -3.30
N MET A 336 18.31 1.84 -3.79
CA MET A 336 16.99 1.77 -4.36
C MET A 336 16.96 0.93 -5.65
N GLY A 337 17.92 1.15 -6.54
CA GLY A 337 18.06 0.35 -7.75
C GLY A 337 18.30 -1.14 -7.47
N ILE A 338 19.09 -1.45 -6.45
CA ILE A 338 19.33 -2.84 -6.01
C ILE A 338 18.04 -3.48 -5.47
N PHE A 339 17.28 -2.74 -4.66
CA PHE A 339 16.02 -3.22 -4.11
C PHE A 339 15.00 -3.48 -5.24
N VAL A 340 14.85 -2.52 -6.17
CA VAL A 340 13.96 -2.65 -7.33
C VAL A 340 14.38 -3.85 -8.18
N LEU A 341 15.67 -4.00 -8.47
CA LEU A 341 16.18 -5.15 -9.23
C LEU A 341 15.86 -6.48 -8.54
N ALA A 342 16.12 -6.59 -7.23
CA ALA A 342 15.81 -7.79 -6.47
C ALA A 342 14.32 -8.11 -6.44
N TYR A 343 13.48 -7.08 -6.33
CA TYR A 343 12.03 -7.22 -6.42
C TYR A 343 11.58 -7.73 -7.79
N THR A 344 12.11 -7.13 -8.87
CA THR A 344 11.83 -7.56 -10.24
C THR A 344 12.30 -9.00 -10.51
N VAL A 345 13.41 -9.42 -9.90
CA VAL A 345 13.88 -10.83 -10.00
C VAL A 345 12.87 -11.78 -9.35
N ILE A 346 12.28 -11.44 -8.21
CA ILE A 346 11.25 -12.27 -7.56
C ILE A 346 9.99 -12.34 -8.44
N GLU A 347 9.55 -11.21 -9.03
CA GLU A 347 8.43 -11.18 -9.97
C GLU A 347 8.69 -12.05 -11.21
N ALA A 348 9.86 -11.88 -11.81
CA ALA A 348 10.26 -12.69 -12.94
C ALA A 348 10.35 -14.18 -12.59
N ALA A 349 10.83 -14.52 -11.39
CA ALA A 349 10.89 -15.90 -10.92
C ALA A 349 9.50 -16.53 -10.87
N GLY A 350 8.44 -15.78 -10.45
CA GLY A 350 7.05 -16.24 -10.49
C GLY A 350 6.60 -16.61 -11.90
N SER A 351 6.84 -15.72 -12.86
CA SER A 351 6.51 -15.96 -14.27
C SER A 351 7.27 -17.17 -14.84
N TRP A 352 8.56 -17.30 -14.53
CA TRP A 352 9.37 -18.43 -14.97
C TRP A 352 8.96 -19.75 -14.32
N LEU A 353 8.59 -19.74 -13.04
CA LEU A 353 8.07 -20.92 -12.35
C LEU A 353 6.75 -21.36 -12.96
N GLY A 354 5.82 -20.42 -13.25
CA GLY A 354 4.57 -20.69 -13.94
C GLY A 354 4.81 -21.33 -15.32
N PHE A 355 5.66 -20.71 -16.13
CA PHE A 355 6.02 -21.24 -17.44
C PHE A 355 6.69 -22.63 -17.38
N GLY A 356 7.59 -22.81 -16.41
CA GLY A 356 8.24 -24.09 -16.15
C GLY A 356 7.25 -25.18 -15.73
N ALA A 357 6.32 -24.84 -14.83
CA ALA A 357 5.30 -25.77 -14.38
C ALA A 357 4.37 -26.19 -15.52
N ILE A 358 3.90 -25.24 -16.35
CA ILE A 358 3.08 -25.54 -17.53
C ILE A 358 3.83 -26.51 -18.49
N ARG A 359 5.13 -26.28 -18.71
CA ARG A 359 5.94 -27.16 -19.54
C ARG A 359 6.15 -28.57 -18.95
N LEU A 360 6.30 -28.65 -17.63
CA LEU A 360 6.47 -29.95 -16.94
C LEU A 360 5.17 -30.76 -16.93
N ILE A 361 4.04 -30.11 -16.74
CA ILE A 361 2.71 -30.73 -16.76
C ILE A 361 2.38 -31.20 -18.18
N GLY A 362 2.69 -30.40 -19.19
CA GLY A 362 2.46 -30.74 -20.59
C GLY A 362 1.09 -30.37 -21.12
N ALA A 363 0.74 -30.90 -22.29
CA ALA A 363 -0.50 -30.58 -22.98
C ALA A 363 -1.69 -31.32 -22.37
N HIS A 364 -2.66 -30.56 -21.88
CA HIS A 364 -3.94 -31.07 -21.39
C HIS A 364 -5.07 -30.24 -21.99
N ASP A 365 -6.29 -30.74 -21.91
CA ASP A 365 -7.46 -30.02 -22.40
C ASP A 365 -7.68 -28.71 -21.62
N LEU A 366 -8.08 -27.66 -22.35
CA LEU A 366 -8.24 -26.32 -21.77
C LEU A 366 -9.41 -26.26 -20.79
N GLU A 367 -10.57 -26.73 -21.18
CA GLU A 367 -11.81 -26.61 -20.39
C GLU A 367 -11.85 -27.59 -19.22
N SER A 368 -11.54 -28.84 -19.46
CA SER A 368 -11.70 -29.88 -18.44
C SER A 368 -10.57 -29.92 -17.43
N TRP A 369 -9.36 -29.46 -17.80
CA TRP A 369 -8.18 -29.58 -16.95
C TRP A 369 -7.56 -28.23 -16.58
N TRP A 370 -7.14 -27.41 -17.57
CA TRP A 370 -6.43 -26.17 -17.26
C TRP A 370 -7.27 -25.16 -16.49
N MET A 371 -8.54 -24.98 -16.85
CA MET A 371 -9.44 -24.07 -16.13
C MET A 371 -9.67 -24.45 -14.66
N ASN A 372 -9.40 -25.72 -14.30
CA ASN A 372 -9.52 -26.18 -12.91
C ASN A 372 -8.20 -26.16 -12.14
N VAL A 373 -7.05 -26.18 -12.83
CA VAL A 373 -5.73 -26.38 -12.22
C VAL A 373 -4.91 -25.10 -12.19
N ASP A 374 -5.13 -24.16 -13.11
CA ASP A 374 -4.36 -22.91 -13.20
C ASP A 374 -4.41 -22.10 -11.90
N GLY A 375 -5.56 -21.97 -11.27
CA GLY A 375 -5.71 -21.28 -9.99
C GLY A 375 -4.90 -21.93 -8.86
N ALA A 376 -4.86 -23.27 -8.81
CA ALA A 376 -4.05 -23.99 -7.83
C ALA A 376 -2.54 -23.83 -8.10
N LEU A 377 -2.14 -23.80 -9.38
CA LEU A 377 -0.77 -23.60 -9.79
C LEU A 377 -0.28 -22.21 -9.40
N ILE A 378 -1.04 -21.17 -9.75
CA ILE A 378 -0.73 -19.77 -9.39
C ILE A 378 -0.65 -19.62 -7.87
N PHE A 379 -1.62 -20.16 -7.15
CA PHE A 379 -1.61 -20.17 -5.68
C PHE A 379 -0.34 -20.84 -5.11
N GLY A 380 0.06 -21.99 -5.65
CA GLY A 380 1.29 -22.68 -5.21
C GLY A 380 2.55 -21.84 -5.40
N ILE A 381 2.64 -21.09 -6.50
CA ILE A 381 3.75 -20.17 -6.78
C ILE A 381 3.71 -18.99 -5.80
N ASP A 382 2.54 -18.40 -5.56
CA ASP A 382 2.38 -17.27 -4.65
C ASP A 382 2.69 -17.64 -3.20
N VAL A 383 2.34 -18.85 -2.77
CA VAL A 383 2.69 -19.41 -1.44
C VAL A 383 4.21 -19.39 -1.20
N LEU A 384 5.00 -19.61 -2.24
CA LEU A 384 6.47 -19.58 -2.14
C LEU A 384 7.03 -18.17 -2.24
N LEU A 385 6.51 -17.36 -3.13
CA LEU A 385 7.11 -16.07 -3.49
C LEU A 385 6.63 -14.90 -2.63
N GLU A 386 5.37 -14.88 -2.19
CA GLU A 386 4.84 -13.76 -1.38
C GLU A 386 5.55 -13.60 -0.03
N PRO A 387 5.78 -14.67 0.78
CA PRO A 387 6.58 -14.53 1.99
C PRO A 387 8.00 -14.06 1.72
N LEU A 388 8.62 -14.51 0.62
CA LEU A 388 9.96 -14.08 0.22
C LEU A 388 9.97 -12.60 -0.18
N ARG A 389 8.96 -12.14 -0.91
CA ARG A 389 8.75 -10.72 -1.28
C ARG A 389 8.63 -9.84 -0.04
N ILE A 390 7.85 -10.25 0.95
CA ILE A 390 7.71 -9.52 2.22
C ILE A 390 9.04 -9.46 2.98
N CYS A 391 9.82 -10.55 2.99
CA CYS A 391 11.18 -10.57 3.58
C CYS A 391 12.12 -9.60 2.85
N LEU A 392 12.04 -9.51 1.51
CA LEU A 392 12.83 -8.56 0.73
C LEU A 392 12.47 -7.11 1.07
N ILE A 393 11.18 -6.81 1.19
CA ILE A 393 10.71 -5.47 1.54
C ILE A 393 11.18 -5.07 2.96
N ALA A 394 11.09 -5.98 3.93
CA ALA A 394 11.58 -5.77 5.28
C ALA A 394 13.10 -5.55 5.32
N ALA A 395 13.88 -6.37 4.63
CA ALA A 395 15.33 -6.23 4.52
C ALA A 395 15.75 -4.94 3.81
N GLY A 396 15.02 -4.55 2.75
CA GLY A 396 15.22 -3.28 2.05
C GLY A 396 14.98 -2.07 2.95
N TYR A 397 13.92 -2.12 3.76
CA TYR A 397 13.61 -1.06 4.72
C TYR A 397 14.68 -0.97 5.83
N ASP A 398 15.11 -2.09 6.40
CA ASP A 398 16.19 -2.14 7.40
C ASP A 398 17.51 -1.57 6.83
N TYR A 399 17.83 -1.88 5.58
CA TYR A 399 18.99 -1.34 4.89
C TYR A 399 18.91 0.19 4.70
N CYS A 400 17.73 0.72 4.36
CA CYS A 400 17.49 2.16 4.27
C CYS A 400 17.70 2.86 5.64
N LEU A 401 17.23 2.25 6.72
CA LEU A 401 17.43 2.76 8.08
C LEU A 401 18.90 2.81 8.45
N ARG A 402 19.64 1.72 8.21
CA ARG A 402 21.08 1.63 8.49
C ARG A 402 21.89 2.69 7.74
N ARG A 403 21.61 2.90 6.47
CA ARG A 403 22.27 3.94 5.68
C ARG A 403 22.02 5.34 6.19
N LEU A 404 20.85 5.56 6.76
CA LEU A 404 20.51 6.85 7.37
C LEU A 404 21.26 7.08 8.68
N SER A 405 21.39 6.06 9.55
CA SER A 405 22.18 6.15 10.78
C SER A 405 23.65 6.41 10.45
N GLU A 406 24.27 5.64 9.54
CA GLU A 406 25.64 5.82 9.10
C GLU A 406 25.93 7.27 8.61
N ARG A 407 24.99 7.86 7.85
CA ARG A 407 25.13 9.24 7.37
C ARG A 407 24.98 10.28 8.47
N ARG A 408 24.17 10.02 9.49
CA ARG A 408 24.03 10.90 10.65
C ARG A 408 25.27 10.91 11.49
N ASP A 409 25.83 9.73 11.75
CA ASP A 409 27.05 9.57 12.56
C ASP A 409 28.23 10.24 11.86
N ALA A 410 28.35 10.08 10.54
CA ALA A 410 29.35 10.76 9.73
C ALA A 410 29.17 12.31 9.74
N ALA A 411 27.95 12.81 9.73
CA ALA A 411 27.67 14.25 9.80
C ALA A 411 27.96 14.82 11.20
N ALA A 412 27.65 14.07 12.27
CA ALA A 412 27.96 14.46 13.64
C ALA A 412 29.46 14.52 13.92
N LEU A 413 30.23 13.62 13.31
CA LEU A 413 31.71 13.63 13.38
C LEU A 413 32.35 14.76 12.56
N ALA A 414 31.63 15.29 11.55
CA ALA A 414 32.12 16.40 10.71
C ALA A 414 31.76 17.79 11.26
N GLU A 415 30.89 17.92 12.27
CA GLU A 415 30.68 19.20 12.97
C GLU A 415 31.90 19.50 13.85
N PRO A 416 32.60 20.64 13.64
CA PRO A 416 33.72 21.04 14.49
C PRO A 416 33.22 21.24 15.92
N SER A 417 33.96 20.66 16.87
CA SER A 417 33.77 20.88 18.32
C SER A 417 33.61 22.36 18.59
N PRO A 418 32.59 22.82 19.34
CA PRO A 418 32.50 24.24 19.71
C PRO A 418 33.77 24.65 20.44
N ASP A 419 34.44 25.66 19.89
CA ASP A 419 35.64 26.25 20.44
C ASP A 419 35.43 26.53 21.93
N PRO A 420 36.31 26.11 22.85
CA PRO A 420 36.14 26.39 24.27
C PRO A 420 36.23 27.92 24.44
N THR A 421 35.13 28.54 24.82
CA THR A 421 35.06 29.96 25.16
C THR A 421 36.22 30.30 26.08
N PRO A 422 37.09 31.28 25.74
CA PRO A 422 38.17 31.67 26.64
C PRO A 422 37.56 32.17 27.96
N ALA A 423 37.93 31.52 29.05
CA ALA A 423 37.59 31.97 30.40
C ALA A 423 38.19 33.38 30.57
N HIS A 424 37.35 34.38 30.67
CA HIS A 424 37.73 35.70 31.06
C HIS A 424 38.28 35.66 32.50
N ALA A 425 39.59 35.91 32.61
CA ALA A 425 40.27 36.22 33.86
C ALA A 425 39.88 37.64 34.35
#